data_4b4122d5771c8780ca9fedba773924e7
#
_entry.id   4b4122d5771c8780ca9fedba773924e7
#
_cell.length_a   1.000
_cell.length_b   1.000
_cell.length_c   1.000
_cell.angle_alpha   90.00
_cell.angle_beta   90.00
_cell.angle_gamma   90.00
#
_symmetry.space_group_name_H-M   'P 1'
#
loop_
_entity.id
_entity.type
_entity.pdbx_description
1 polymer ?
#
loop_
_entity_poly.entity_id
_entity_poly.type
_entity_poly.pdbx_seq_one_letter_code
_entity_poly.pdbx_strand_id
1 'polypeptide(L)'
;IRDAKPDSHAFEIEPGLLDPRHVVEALEAALPQHWEMVNSGGHCSWFFAQMPSRPQEKFLTIREFGAIGNGISFAMGVAARARIEPWFCSTATAA
;
A
#
# COMPACT_ATOMS: atom_id res chain seq x y z
N ILE A 1 9.69 -7.83 15.00
CA ILE A 1 8.96 -7.23 13.85
C ILE A 1 8.05 -8.27 13.20
N ARG A 2 8.44 -9.54 13.07
CA ARG A 2 7.60 -10.62 12.50
C ARG A 2 6.27 -10.84 13.22
N ASP A 3 6.20 -10.52 14.51
CA ASP A 3 5.03 -10.76 15.36
C ASP A 3 4.30 -9.46 15.73
N ALA A 4 4.57 -8.38 15.01
CA ALA A 4 3.86 -7.12 15.19
C ALA A 4 2.38 -7.31 14.81
N LYS A 5 1.50 -7.18 15.80
CA LYS A 5 0.06 -7.22 15.56
C LYS A 5 -0.38 -5.93 14.86
N PRO A 6 -1.38 -5.99 13.98
CA PRO A 6 -2.01 -4.80 13.45
C PRO A 6 -2.47 -3.86 14.56
N ASP A 7 -2.44 -2.57 14.30
CA ASP A 7 -2.91 -1.57 15.25
C ASP A 7 -4.41 -1.75 15.50
N SER A 8 -4.75 -2.10 16.75
CA SER A 8 -6.11 -2.35 17.19
C SER A 8 -6.72 -1.18 17.97
N HIS A 9 -6.06 -0.01 17.99
CA HIS A 9 -6.60 1.17 18.66
C HIS A 9 -7.95 1.57 18.05
N ALA A 10 -8.92 1.83 18.92
CA ALA A 10 -10.20 2.40 18.48
C ALA A 10 -9.99 3.89 18.17
N PHE A 11 -10.36 4.30 16.97
CA PHE A 11 -10.45 5.70 16.57
C PHE A 11 -11.90 6.04 16.29
N GLU A 12 -12.27 7.26 16.64
CA GLU A 12 -13.58 7.79 16.24
C GLU A 12 -13.51 8.13 14.75
N ILE A 13 -14.33 7.44 13.96
CA ILE A 13 -14.44 7.69 12.52
C ILE A 13 -15.66 8.56 12.29
N GLU A 14 -15.47 9.69 11.62
CA GLU A 14 -16.57 10.59 11.26
C GLU A 14 -17.61 9.89 10.37
N PRO A 15 -18.91 10.17 10.53
CA PRO A 15 -19.95 9.59 9.71
C PRO A 15 -19.69 9.79 8.22
N GLY A 16 -19.75 8.71 7.45
CA GLY A 16 -19.50 8.72 6.01
C GLY A 16 -18.04 8.56 5.59
N LEU A 17 -17.11 8.46 6.54
CA LEU A 17 -15.71 8.15 6.28
C LEU A 17 -15.41 6.68 6.56
N LEU A 18 -14.32 6.18 5.99
CA LEU A 18 -13.85 4.81 6.18
C LEU A 18 -12.57 4.79 7.01
N ASP A 19 -12.47 3.82 7.90
CA ASP A 19 -11.19 3.52 8.55
C ASP A 19 -10.23 2.93 7.51
N PRO A 20 -9.06 3.57 7.28
CA PRO A 20 -8.09 3.07 6.30
C PRO A 20 -7.57 1.67 6.63
N ARG A 21 -7.62 1.22 7.88
CA ARG A 21 -7.25 -0.14 8.28
C ARG A 21 -8.21 -1.16 7.70
N HIS A 22 -9.51 -0.89 7.74
CA HIS A 22 -10.53 -1.76 7.13
C HIS A 22 -10.40 -1.79 5.60
N VAL A 23 -10.00 -0.66 4.99
CA VAL A 23 -9.72 -0.61 3.55
C VAL A 23 -8.54 -1.53 3.20
N VAL A 24 -7.46 -1.49 3.98
CA VAL A 24 -6.28 -2.34 3.77
C VAL A 24 -6.61 -3.82 3.97
N GLU A 25 -7.38 -4.16 5.00
CA GLU A 25 -7.86 -5.53 5.23
C GLU A 25 -8.71 -6.05 4.07
N ALA A 26 -9.62 -5.23 3.56
CA ALA A 26 -10.45 -5.59 2.40
C ALA A 26 -9.59 -5.77 1.13
N LEU A 27 -8.61 -4.91 0.91
CA LEU A 27 -7.67 -5.04 -0.21
C LEU A 27 -6.77 -6.27 -0.06
N GLU A 28 -6.30 -6.55 1.15
CA GLU A 28 -5.52 -7.77 1.44
C GLU A 28 -6.30 -9.04 1.08
N ALA A 29 -7.60 -9.06 1.38
CA ALA A 29 -8.47 -10.18 1.06
C ALA A 29 -8.82 -10.27 -0.43
N ALA A 30 -8.95 -9.14 -1.12
CA ALA A 30 -9.41 -9.07 -2.49
C ALA A 30 -8.29 -9.19 -3.54
N LEU A 31 -7.10 -8.65 -3.25
CA LEU A 31 -6.01 -8.62 -4.21
C LEU A 31 -5.21 -9.93 -4.20
N PRO A 32 -4.93 -10.52 -5.37
CA PRO A 32 -4.10 -11.71 -5.46
C PRO A 32 -2.71 -11.50 -4.83
N GLN A 33 -2.24 -12.47 -4.06
CA GLN A 33 -0.98 -12.38 -3.31
C GLN A 33 0.27 -12.27 -4.20
N HIS A 34 0.19 -12.72 -5.44
CA HIS A 34 1.31 -12.65 -6.38
C HIS A 34 1.48 -11.26 -7.02
N TRP A 35 0.50 -10.36 -6.86
CA TRP A 35 0.61 -9.01 -7.41
C TRP A 35 1.72 -8.21 -6.71
N GLU A 36 2.47 -7.45 -7.48
CA GLU A 36 3.43 -6.49 -6.94
C GLU A 36 2.71 -5.22 -6.47
N MET A 37 3.15 -4.72 -5.33
CA MET A 37 2.58 -3.53 -4.69
C MET A 37 3.56 -2.37 -4.81
N VAL A 38 3.15 -1.28 -5.43
CA VAL A 38 3.93 -0.04 -5.47
C VAL A 38 3.31 0.95 -4.51
N ASN A 39 4.08 1.38 -3.53
CA ASN A 39 3.63 2.23 -2.45
C ASN A 39 4.47 3.51 -2.38
N SER A 40 3.85 4.64 -2.62
CA SER A 40 4.48 5.96 -2.55
C SER A 40 4.42 6.53 -1.13
N GLY A 41 4.98 7.72 -0.91
CA GLY A 41 4.96 8.42 0.37
C GLY A 41 3.57 8.80 0.85
N GLY A 42 3.48 9.19 2.12
CA GLY A 42 2.25 9.63 2.77
C GLY A 42 1.61 8.58 3.69
N HIS A 43 0.46 8.89 4.24
CA HIS A 43 -0.25 8.01 5.18
C HIS A 43 -0.63 6.66 4.57
N CYS A 44 -0.93 6.61 3.27
CA CYS A 44 -1.22 5.36 2.57
C CYS A 44 -0.07 4.34 2.74
N SER A 45 1.17 4.79 2.74
CA SER A 45 2.31 3.89 2.89
C SER A 45 2.38 3.22 4.26
N TRP A 46 1.91 3.90 5.30
CA TRP A 46 1.83 3.33 6.64
C TRP A 46 0.83 2.18 6.71
N PHE A 47 -0.36 2.40 6.16
CA PHE A 47 -1.41 1.40 6.19
C PHE A 47 -1.09 0.19 5.30
N PHE A 48 -0.62 0.41 4.08
CA PHE A 48 -0.26 -0.68 3.17
C PHE A 48 0.93 -1.52 3.67
N ALA A 49 1.84 -0.94 4.46
CA ALA A 49 2.91 -1.70 5.09
C ALA A 49 2.42 -2.71 6.14
N GLN A 50 1.16 -2.62 6.53
CA GLN A 50 0.54 -3.53 7.50
C GLN A 50 -0.12 -4.77 6.85
N MET A 51 -0.05 -4.92 5.53
CA MET A 51 -0.54 -6.11 4.84
C MET A 51 0.32 -7.33 5.19
N PRO A 52 -0.17 -8.30 5.98
CA PRO A 52 0.68 -9.33 6.58
C PRO A 52 0.96 -10.51 5.64
N SER A 53 0.11 -10.75 4.66
CA SER A 53 0.16 -12.00 3.87
C SER A 53 1.13 -11.93 2.69
N ARG A 54 1.65 -10.74 2.36
CA ARG A 54 2.51 -10.55 1.20
C ARG A 54 3.98 -10.61 1.58
N PRO A 55 4.83 -11.32 0.82
CA PRO A 55 6.27 -11.31 1.03
C PRO A 55 6.84 -9.92 0.71
N GLN A 56 7.90 -9.57 1.43
CA GLN A 56 8.53 -8.24 1.31
C GLN A 56 9.01 -7.93 -0.12
N GLU A 57 9.41 -8.94 -0.87
CA GLU A 57 9.88 -8.81 -2.25
C GLU A 57 8.79 -8.33 -3.22
N LYS A 58 7.53 -8.42 -2.81
CA LYS A 58 6.37 -7.93 -3.59
C LYS A 58 6.03 -6.47 -3.30
N PHE A 59 6.77 -5.80 -2.41
CA PHE A 59 6.57 -4.39 -2.10
C PHE A 59 7.70 -3.53 -2.63
N LEU A 60 7.37 -2.54 -3.45
CA LEU A 60 8.23 -1.40 -3.77
C LEU A 60 7.72 -0.18 -3.02
N THR A 61 8.41 0.22 -1.97
CA THR A 61 8.06 1.40 -1.17
C THR A 61 9.04 2.53 -1.46
N ILE A 62 8.51 3.68 -1.85
CA ILE A 62 9.28 4.86 -2.25
C ILE A 62 9.12 5.91 -1.17
N ARG A 63 10.22 6.32 -0.55
CA ARG A 63 10.21 7.24 0.58
C ARG A 63 11.24 8.37 0.52
N GLU A 64 11.93 8.53 -0.61
CA GLU A 64 12.99 9.51 -0.76
C GLU A 64 12.46 10.93 -0.52
N PHE A 65 13.05 11.62 0.45
CA PHE A 65 12.74 13.01 0.84
C PHE A 65 11.25 13.29 1.13
N GLY A 66 10.44 12.26 1.36
CA GLY A 66 8.99 12.43 1.52
C GLY A 66 8.26 12.89 0.26
N ALA A 67 8.88 12.76 -0.91
CA ALA A 67 8.27 13.15 -2.17
C ALA A 67 7.00 12.34 -2.43
N ILE A 68 5.95 13.02 -2.90
CA ILE A 68 4.67 12.43 -3.33
C ILE A 68 4.48 12.59 -4.83
N GLY A 69 3.55 11.84 -5.42
CA GLY A 69 3.26 11.90 -6.85
C GLY A 69 4.15 11.03 -7.74
N ASN A 70 5.20 10.44 -7.21
CA ASN A 70 6.13 9.58 -7.95
C ASN A 70 5.64 8.12 -8.11
N GLY A 71 4.63 7.71 -7.36
CA GLY A 71 4.14 6.33 -7.34
C GLY A 71 3.75 5.80 -8.72
N ILE A 72 3.08 6.61 -9.54
CA ILE A 72 2.65 6.22 -10.89
C ILE A 72 3.85 5.91 -11.78
N SER A 73 4.89 6.75 -11.76
CA SER A 73 6.10 6.54 -12.57
C SER A 73 6.82 5.24 -12.21
N PHE A 74 6.92 4.94 -10.92
CA PHE A 74 7.49 3.68 -10.44
C PHE A 74 6.62 2.47 -10.78
N ALA A 75 5.29 2.63 -10.68
CA ALA A 75 4.35 1.58 -11.08
C ALA A 75 4.46 1.25 -12.58
N MET A 76 4.65 2.26 -13.43
CA MET A 76 4.92 2.06 -14.86
C MET A 76 6.23 1.29 -15.08
N GLY A 77 7.27 1.59 -14.30
CA GLY A 77 8.55 0.86 -14.35
C GLY A 77 8.39 -0.60 -13.93
N VAL A 78 7.65 -0.87 -12.86
CA VAL A 78 7.32 -2.22 -12.42
C VAL A 78 6.54 -2.96 -13.50
N ALA A 79 5.50 -2.34 -14.07
CA ALA A 79 4.70 -2.93 -15.14
C ALA A 79 5.53 -3.24 -16.38
N ALA A 80 6.45 -2.35 -16.76
CA ALA A 80 7.34 -2.56 -17.90
C ALA A 80 8.30 -3.73 -17.68
N ARG A 81 8.78 -3.92 -16.44
CA ARG A 81 9.63 -5.06 -16.05
C ARG A 81 8.84 -6.36 -16.01
N ALA A 82 7.67 -6.31 -15.42
CA ALA A 82 6.86 -7.50 -15.15
C ALA A 82 6.22 -8.11 -16.38
N ARG A 83 6.10 -7.37 -17.46
CA ARG A 83 5.52 -7.70 -18.80
C ARG A 83 4.29 -8.62 -18.81
N ILE A 84 4.01 -9.36 -17.76
CA ILE A 84 3.00 -10.43 -17.71
C ILE A 84 2.24 -10.47 -16.37
N GLU A 85 2.79 -9.90 -15.27
CA GLU A 85 2.14 -9.95 -13.96
C GLU A 85 1.44 -8.65 -13.62
N PRO A 86 0.20 -8.72 -13.08
CA PRO A 86 -0.52 -7.55 -12.63
C PRO A 86 0.12 -6.94 -11.36
N TRP A 87 -0.08 -5.66 -11.19
CA TRP A 87 0.46 -4.87 -10.10
C TRP A 87 -0.62 -3.94 -9.52
N PHE A 88 -0.40 -3.50 -8.30
CA PHE A 88 -1.25 -2.52 -7.61
C PHE A 88 -0.40 -1.31 -7.19
N CYS A 89 -0.92 -0.11 -7.43
CA CYS A 89 -0.26 1.14 -7.05
C CYS A 89 -1.08 1.89 -6.01
N SER A 90 -0.46 2.17 -4.88
CA SER A 90 -0.96 3.11 -3.88
C SER A 90 -0.10 4.38 -3.90
N THR A 91 -0.72 5.52 -4.11
CA THR A 91 -0.01 6.80 -4.15
C THR A 91 -0.78 7.88 -3.39
N ALA A 92 -0.03 8.78 -2.74
CA ALA A 92 -0.58 10.01 -2.19
C ALA A 92 -0.35 11.16 -3.17
N THR A 93 -1.34 12.02 -3.29
CA THR A 93 -1.23 13.31 -3.98
C THR A 93 -1.30 14.44 -2.97
N ALA A 94 -0.70 15.57 -3.27
CA ALA A 94 -0.96 16.79 -2.51
C ALA A 94 -2.41 17.21 -2.72
N ALA A 95 -3.09 17.44 -1.62
CA ALA A 95 -4.43 18.03 -1.62
C ALA A 95 -4.33 19.55 -1.77
#